data_8d5aa4f120b98e129530fb791a7369b6
#
_entry.id   8d5aa4f120b98e129530fb791a7369b6
#
_cell.length_a   1.000
_cell.length_b   1.000
_cell.length_c   1.000
_cell.angle_alpha   90.00
_cell.angle_beta   90.00
_cell.angle_gamma   90.00
#
_symmetry.space_group_name_H-M   'P 1'
#
loop_
_entity.id
_entity.type
_entity.pdbx_description
1 polymer ?
#
loop_
_entity_poly.entity_id
_entity_poly.type
_entity_poly.pdbx_seq_one_letter_code
_entity_poly.pdbx_strand_id
1 'polypeptide(L)'
;DEEASKLEGISFLAQGTIYPDILESDGVKAHHNVGGLPEGMQFELVEPVRLLFKDEVRVVGDALGLPKGMVYRQPFPGPGLGVRCLGAITRDRLHALREADAILREEFDNAGLAGKVWQYFISVPDFKSVGVKDGKRYEGWPAIIRAVNTTDAMSATIEEVPYSLLHKITGRIT
;
A
#
# COMPACT_ATOMS: atom_id res chain seq x y z
N ASP A 1 6.87 19.01 13.11
CA ASP A 1 7.01 20.12 14.05
C ASP A 1 7.57 21.38 13.37
N GLU A 2 8.76 21.30 12.77
CA GLU A 2 9.44 22.44 12.14
C GLU A 2 8.61 23.16 11.07
N GLU A 3 7.90 22.43 10.20
CA GLU A 3 7.05 23.04 9.16
C GLU A 3 5.77 23.63 9.74
N ALA A 4 5.20 22.99 10.76
CA ALA A 4 3.99 23.49 11.42
C ALA A 4 4.23 24.81 12.18
N SER A 5 5.40 24.96 12.80
CA SER A 5 5.77 26.20 13.52
C SER A 5 6.01 27.40 12.61
N LYS A 6 6.16 27.20 11.29
CA LYS A 6 6.29 28.29 10.29
C LYS A 6 4.93 28.81 9.82
N LEU A 7 3.83 28.15 10.20
CA LEU A 7 2.48 28.52 9.79
C LEU A 7 1.85 29.45 10.82
N GLU A 8 1.53 30.69 10.41
CA GLU A 8 0.84 31.64 11.25
C GLU A 8 -0.68 31.52 11.10
N GLY A 9 -1.42 31.73 12.19
CA GLY A 9 -2.89 31.73 12.17
C GLY A 9 -3.55 30.36 12.05
N ILE A 10 -2.81 29.27 12.19
CA ILE A 10 -3.33 27.90 12.19
C ILE A 10 -3.55 27.45 13.63
N SER A 11 -4.79 27.10 13.96
CA SER A 11 -5.19 26.65 15.29
C SER A 11 -5.47 25.16 15.39
N PHE A 12 -5.74 24.51 14.25
CA PHE A 12 -6.19 23.12 14.21
C PHE A 12 -5.28 22.24 13.37
N LEU A 13 -5.08 21.00 13.82
CA LEU A 13 -4.45 19.94 13.06
C LEU A 13 -5.50 18.83 12.77
N ALA A 14 -5.87 18.64 11.50
CA ALA A 14 -6.75 17.56 11.10
C ALA A 14 -5.96 16.26 10.92
N GLN A 15 -6.43 15.18 11.55
CA GLN A 15 -5.80 13.85 11.49
C GLN A 15 -6.82 12.79 11.09
N GLY A 16 -6.40 11.86 10.25
CA GLY A 16 -7.25 10.77 9.72
C GLY A 16 -7.23 9.51 10.58
N THR A 17 -7.12 9.64 11.89
CA THR A 17 -7.21 8.52 12.85
C THR A 17 -8.56 7.81 12.69
N ILE A 18 -8.56 6.48 12.66
CA ILE A 18 -9.74 5.64 12.63
C ILE A 18 -9.82 4.75 13.88
N TYR A 19 -10.97 4.14 14.13
CA TYR A 19 -11.19 3.37 15.36
C TYR A 19 -10.21 2.20 15.56
N PRO A 20 -9.80 1.42 14.54
CA PRO A 20 -8.75 0.41 14.69
C PRO A 20 -7.41 0.95 15.18
N ASP A 21 -7.02 2.18 14.79
CA ASP A 21 -5.77 2.80 15.26
C ASP A 21 -5.81 2.98 16.78
N ILE A 22 -6.97 3.33 17.34
CA ILE A 22 -7.18 3.49 18.79
C ILE A 22 -7.09 2.15 19.51
N LEU A 23 -7.76 1.11 18.97
CA LEU A 23 -7.73 -0.23 19.55
C LEU A 23 -6.33 -0.87 19.54
N GLU A 24 -5.54 -0.60 18.51
CA GLU A 24 -4.18 -1.12 18.37
C GLU A 24 -3.16 -0.34 19.21
N SER A 25 -3.47 0.87 19.65
CA SER A 25 -2.54 1.73 20.41
C SER A 25 -2.26 1.24 21.80
N ASP A 26 -3.14 0.44 22.38
CA ASP A 26 -3.00 -0.10 23.76
C ASP A 26 -1.92 -1.19 23.88
N GLY A 27 -1.29 -1.61 22.79
CA GLY A 27 -0.40 -2.76 22.87
C GLY A 27 0.94 -2.71 22.14
N VAL A 28 1.09 -2.21 20.92
CA VAL A 28 2.31 -2.55 20.12
C VAL A 28 2.78 -1.53 19.11
N LYS A 29 2.03 -0.49 18.73
CA LYS A 29 2.41 0.34 17.56
C LYS A 29 2.50 1.84 17.85
N ALA A 30 3.69 2.31 18.20
CA ALA A 30 4.04 3.72 18.40
C ALA A 30 3.95 4.62 17.14
N HIS A 31 3.53 4.08 15.97
CA HIS A 31 3.53 4.80 14.70
C HIS A 31 2.16 5.33 14.26
N HIS A 32 1.10 5.11 15.06
CA HIS A 32 -0.23 5.64 14.73
C HIS A 32 -0.56 6.98 15.41
N ASN A 33 0.36 7.64 16.09
CA ASN A 33 0.17 8.94 16.77
C ASN A 33 -1.12 9.05 17.61
N VAL A 34 -1.59 7.98 18.20
CA VAL A 34 -2.83 7.92 18.99
C VAL A 34 -2.61 8.38 20.44
N GLY A 35 -1.59 9.11 20.73
CA GLY A 35 -1.28 9.60 22.07
C GLY A 35 -1.38 11.11 22.24
N GLY A 36 -1.87 11.82 21.22
CA GLY A 36 -1.89 13.28 21.22
C GLY A 36 -0.71 13.89 20.46
N LEU A 37 -0.64 15.21 20.48
CA LEU A 37 0.43 15.97 19.82
C LEU A 37 1.71 15.94 20.69
N PRO A 38 2.90 16.00 20.04
CA PRO A 38 4.16 16.19 20.75
C PRO A 38 4.13 17.40 21.69
N GLU A 39 4.85 17.31 22.81
CA GLU A 39 5.00 18.45 23.73
C GLU A 39 5.58 19.66 22.99
N GLY A 40 4.86 20.78 23.04
CA GLY A 40 5.23 22.03 22.36
C GLY A 40 4.42 22.37 21.12
N MET A 41 3.59 21.47 20.59
CA MET A 41 2.61 21.80 19.56
C MET A 41 1.32 22.36 20.14
N GLN A 42 0.98 23.60 19.75
CA GLN A 42 -0.20 24.33 20.24
C GLN A 42 -1.38 24.25 19.26
N PHE A 43 -1.65 23.06 18.69
CA PHE A 43 -2.81 22.84 17.84
C PHE A 43 -3.92 22.11 18.60
N GLU A 44 -5.16 22.46 18.29
CA GLU A 44 -6.31 21.63 18.65
C GLU A 44 -6.44 20.50 17.63
N LEU A 45 -6.52 19.25 18.10
CA LEU A 45 -6.59 18.08 17.23
C LEU A 45 -8.04 17.86 16.78
N VAL A 46 -8.24 17.72 15.46
CA VAL A 46 -9.53 17.42 14.84
C VAL A 46 -9.45 16.05 14.16
N GLU A 47 -10.19 15.07 14.66
CA GLU A 47 -10.20 13.68 14.19
C GLU A 47 -11.62 13.27 13.75
N PRO A 48 -12.08 13.68 12.56
CA PRO A 48 -13.49 13.56 12.16
C PRO A 48 -13.98 12.11 12.03
N VAL A 49 -13.07 11.17 11.76
CA VAL A 49 -13.38 9.75 11.50
C VAL A 49 -12.88 8.80 12.60
N ARG A 50 -12.50 9.34 13.75
CA ARG A 50 -11.88 8.62 14.87
C ARG A 50 -12.69 7.40 15.36
N LEU A 51 -14.01 7.47 15.30
CA LEU A 51 -14.90 6.40 15.76
C LEU A 51 -15.41 5.48 14.65
N LEU A 52 -14.85 5.59 13.45
CA LEU A 52 -15.26 4.80 12.29
C LEU A 52 -14.28 3.69 11.98
N PHE A 53 -14.80 2.55 11.51
CA PHE A 53 -13.99 1.51 10.88
C PHE A 53 -13.65 1.88 9.43
N LYS A 54 -12.69 1.18 8.84
CA LYS A 54 -12.18 1.48 7.49
C LYS A 54 -13.24 1.40 6.39
N ASP A 55 -14.16 0.47 6.49
CA ASP A 55 -15.30 0.30 5.58
C ASP A 55 -16.30 1.44 5.73
N GLU A 56 -16.57 1.89 6.95
CA GLU A 56 -17.47 3.03 7.22
C GLU A 56 -16.86 4.34 6.67
N VAL A 57 -15.54 4.54 6.81
CA VAL A 57 -14.81 5.68 6.22
C VAL A 57 -14.96 5.68 4.69
N ARG A 58 -14.97 4.50 4.05
CA ARG A 58 -15.20 4.38 2.60
C ARG A 58 -16.61 4.79 2.21
N VAL A 59 -17.62 4.39 3.00
CA VAL A 59 -19.01 4.82 2.80
C VAL A 59 -19.13 6.34 2.90
N VAL A 60 -18.49 6.95 3.90
CA VAL A 60 -18.44 8.41 4.04
C VAL A 60 -17.75 9.06 2.83
N GLY A 61 -16.64 8.49 2.35
CA GLY A 61 -15.94 8.96 1.16
C GLY A 61 -16.81 8.94 -0.09
N ASP A 62 -17.57 7.87 -0.30
CA ASP A 62 -18.54 7.77 -1.39
C ASP A 62 -19.67 8.82 -1.25
N ALA A 63 -20.21 9.00 -0.06
CA ALA A 63 -21.24 9.99 0.23
C ALA A 63 -20.78 11.44 -0.01
N LEU A 64 -19.48 11.71 0.21
CA LEU A 64 -18.83 12.99 -0.09
C LEU A 64 -18.49 13.17 -1.57
N GLY A 65 -18.74 12.18 -2.41
CA GLY A 65 -18.46 12.23 -3.86
C GLY A 65 -16.98 12.09 -4.22
N LEU A 66 -16.16 11.52 -3.35
CA LEU A 66 -14.75 11.27 -3.68
C LEU A 66 -14.63 10.23 -4.80
N PRO A 67 -13.62 10.35 -5.69
CA PRO A 67 -13.40 9.37 -6.74
C PRO A 67 -13.24 7.95 -6.19
N LYS A 68 -13.92 6.97 -6.79
CA LYS A 68 -13.89 5.56 -6.35
C LYS A 68 -12.47 4.99 -6.29
N GLY A 69 -11.59 5.37 -7.22
CA GLY A 69 -10.19 4.97 -7.20
C GLY A 69 -9.40 5.48 -5.98
N MET A 70 -9.88 6.53 -5.33
CA MET A 70 -9.32 7.03 -4.06
C MET A 70 -9.93 6.30 -2.87
N VAL A 71 -11.26 6.18 -2.83
CA VAL A 71 -12.01 5.56 -1.73
C VAL A 71 -11.66 4.08 -1.57
N TYR A 72 -11.59 3.35 -2.68
CA TYR A 72 -11.36 1.90 -2.72
C TYR A 72 -9.92 1.52 -3.08
N ARG A 73 -8.98 2.45 -2.98
CA ARG A 73 -7.56 2.14 -3.19
C ARG A 73 -7.12 0.98 -2.31
N GLN A 74 -6.41 0.00 -2.92
CA GLN A 74 -5.85 -1.11 -2.16
C GLN A 74 -4.88 -0.61 -1.07
N PRO A 75 -4.70 -1.37 0.03
CA PRO A 75 -3.74 -1.01 1.06
C PRO A 75 -2.35 -0.81 0.48
N PHE A 76 -1.70 0.27 0.87
CA PHE A 76 -0.34 0.60 0.46
C PHE A 76 0.50 0.93 1.69
N PRO A 77 1.70 0.36 1.84
CA PRO A 77 2.51 0.58 3.03
C PRO A 77 2.95 2.04 3.16
N GLY A 78 2.92 2.57 4.38
CA GLY A 78 3.34 3.94 4.69
C GLY A 78 4.74 4.29 4.17
N PRO A 79 5.77 3.42 4.36
CA PRO A 79 7.11 3.65 3.82
C PRO A 79 7.22 3.53 2.29
N GLY A 80 6.13 3.22 1.58
CA GLY A 80 6.11 3.10 0.13
C GLY A 80 6.64 1.77 -0.40
N LEU A 81 7.00 1.75 -1.68
CA LEU A 81 7.47 0.53 -2.37
C LEU A 81 8.76 -0.05 -1.79
N GLY A 82 9.55 0.74 -1.08
CA GLY A 82 10.82 0.28 -0.51
C GLY A 82 10.70 -0.99 0.34
N VAL A 83 9.61 -1.13 1.11
CA VAL A 83 9.39 -2.33 1.96
C VAL A 83 9.13 -3.61 1.16
N ARG A 84 8.89 -3.51 -0.14
CA ARG A 84 8.71 -4.64 -1.05
C ARG A 84 10.01 -5.09 -1.72
N CYS A 85 11.09 -4.32 -1.54
CA CYS A 85 12.45 -4.81 -1.72
C CYS A 85 12.83 -5.58 -0.45
N LEU A 86 12.85 -6.92 -0.54
CA LEU A 86 13.17 -7.77 0.61
C LEU A 86 14.69 -7.77 0.83
N GLY A 87 15.14 -7.25 1.97
CA GLY A 87 16.56 -7.00 2.27
C GLY A 87 17.00 -5.57 1.93
N ALA A 88 18.26 -5.37 1.54
CA ALA A 88 18.81 -4.05 1.25
C ALA A 88 18.11 -3.38 0.06
N ILE A 89 17.78 -2.10 0.20
CA ILE A 89 17.14 -1.32 -0.88
C ILE A 89 18.26 -0.74 -1.76
N THR A 90 18.39 -1.26 -2.99
CA THR A 90 19.29 -0.74 -4.00
C THR A 90 18.52 -0.05 -5.13
N ARG A 91 19.17 0.84 -5.87
CA ARG A 91 18.49 1.60 -6.94
C ARG A 91 17.99 0.72 -8.08
N ASP A 92 18.79 -0.28 -8.48
CA ASP A 92 18.46 -1.23 -9.54
C ASP A 92 17.28 -2.13 -9.13
N ARG A 93 17.26 -2.64 -7.89
CA ARG A 93 16.13 -3.43 -7.38
C ARG A 93 14.87 -2.60 -7.23
N LEU A 94 14.99 -1.38 -6.72
CA LEU A 94 13.84 -0.48 -6.60
C LEU A 94 13.28 -0.11 -7.98
N HIS A 95 14.15 0.08 -8.98
CA HIS A 95 13.71 0.31 -10.37
C HIS A 95 12.98 -0.91 -10.92
N ALA A 96 13.57 -2.10 -10.82
CA ALA A 96 12.93 -3.35 -11.25
C ALA A 96 11.56 -3.55 -10.56
N LEU A 97 11.48 -3.29 -9.25
CA LEU A 97 10.22 -3.36 -8.51
C LEU A 97 9.18 -2.38 -9.04
N ARG A 98 9.55 -1.12 -9.31
CA ARG A 98 8.62 -0.10 -9.80
C ARG A 98 8.04 -0.46 -11.15
N GLU A 99 8.88 -0.89 -12.08
CA GLU A 99 8.44 -1.29 -13.41
C GLU A 99 7.55 -2.53 -13.35
N ALA A 100 7.95 -3.56 -12.61
CA ALA A 100 7.18 -4.78 -12.46
C ALA A 100 5.82 -4.54 -11.74
N ASP A 101 5.78 -3.71 -10.69
CA ASP A 101 4.53 -3.37 -9.98
C ASP A 101 3.60 -2.54 -10.86
N ALA A 102 4.14 -1.64 -11.69
CA ALA A 102 3.35 -0.87 -12.66
C ALA A 102 2.70 -1.78 -13.71
N ILE A 103 3.46 -2.73 -14.28
CA ILE A 103 2.94 -3.74 -15.22
C ILE A 103 1.85 -4.59 -14.55
N LEU A 104 2.08 -5.08 -13.34
CA LEU A 104 1.09 -5.86 -12.60
C LEU A 104 -0.22 -5.09 -12.44
N ARG A 105 -0.15 -3.83 -12.01
CA ARG A 105 -1.33 -2.98 -11.79
C ARG A 105 -2.11 -2.75 -13.07
N GLU A 106 -1.42 -2.39 -14.14
CA GLU A 106 -2.04 -2.18 -15.45
C GLU A 106 -2.75 -3.44 -15.94
N GLU A 107 -2.12 -4.61 -15.80
CA GLU A 107 -2.73 -5.88 -16.25
C GLU A 107 -3.91 -6.30 -15.38
N PHE A 108 -3.88 -6.03 -14.06
CA PHE A 108 -5.02 -6.25 -13.18
C PHE A 108 -6.18 -5.30 -13.47
N ASP A 109 -5.89 -4.03 -13.79
CA ASP A 109 -6.89 -3.07 -14.24
C ASP A 109 -7.56 -3.54 -15.54
N ASN A 110 -6.76 -3.89 -16.53
CA ASN A 110 -7.24 -4.38 -17.85
C ASN A 110 -8.07 -5.67 -17.74
N ALA A 111 -7.77 -6.51 -16.76
CA ALA A 111 -8.51 -7.73 -16.46
C ALA A 111 -9.76 -7.52 -15.60
N GLY A 112 -10.03 -6.29 -15.16
CA GLY A 112 -11.15 -5.96 -14.28
C GLY A 112 -11.04 -6.57 -12.88
N LEU A 113 -9.82 -6.83 -12.41
CA LEU A 113 -9.51 -7.34 -11.06
C LEU A 113 -9.22 -6.22 -10.06
N ALA A 114 -8.89 -5.02 -10.52
CA ALA A 114 -8.74 -3.87 -9.65
C ALA A 114 -10.05 -3.58 -8.89
N GLY A 115 -9.92 -3.40 -7.59
CA GLY A 115 -11.07 -3.21 -6.68
C GLY A 115 -11.83 -4.51 -6.31
N LYS A 116 -11.54 -5.64 -6.95
CA LYS A 116 -12.06 -6.97 -6.58
C LYS A 116 -11.07 -7.73 -5.70
N VAL A 117 -9.78 -7.65 -6.05
CA VAL A 117 -8.70 -8.22 -5.24
C VAL A 117 -8.31 -7.22 -4.17
N TRP A 118 -8.33 -7.65 -2.91
CA TRP A 118 -8.10 -6.77 -1.76
C TRP A 118 -6.70 -6.14 -1.79
N GLN A 119 -5.66 -6.94 -2.10
CA GLN A 119 -4.29 -6.45 -2.23
C GLN A 119 -3.50 -7.30 -3.23
N TYR A 120 -2.80 -6.65 -4.14
CA TYR A 120 -1.87 -7.28 -5.06
C TYR A 120 -0.67 -6.37 -5.30
N PHE A 121 0.51 -6.97 -5.40
CA PHE A 121 1.77 -6.25 -5.60
C PHE A 121 2.90 -7.19 -5.99
N ILE A 122 4.02 -6.59 -6.40
CA ILE A 122 5.29 -7.28 -6.61
C ILE A 122 6.21 -7.10 -5.40
N SER A 123 6.94 -8.16 -5.04
CA SER A 123 8.12 -8.07 -4.18
C SER A 123 9.36 -8.58 -4.91
N VAL A 124 10.50 -7.94 -4.65
CA VAL A 124 11.80 -8.31 -5.23
C VAL A 124 12.75 -8.71 -4.12
N PRO A 125 13.18 -9.99 -4.05
CA PRO A 125 14.07 -10.48 -3.00
C PRO A 125 15.54 -10.05 -3.25
N ASP A 126 16.38 -10.22 -2.23
CA ASP A 126 17.80 -9.85 -2.25
C ASP A 126 18.69 -11.01 -2.74
N PHE A 127 18.28 -11.62 -3.84
CA PHE A 127 19.10 -12.59 -4.55
C PHE A 127 18.72 -12.59 -6.03
N LYS A 128 19.65 -12.98 -6.89
CA LYS A 128 19.41 -13.16 -8.31
C LYS A 128 19.05 -14.60 -8.62
N SER A 129 18.27 -14.79 -9.66
CA SER A 129 17.90 -16.10 -10.20
C SER A 129 18.22 -16.18 -11.68
N VAL A 130 18.39 -17.39 -12.16
CA VAL A 130 18.69 -17.65 -13.57
C VAL A 130 17.38 -17.88 -14.32
N GLY A 131 17.21 -17.15 -15.40
CA GLY A 131 16.13 -17.30 -16.36
C GLY A 131 16.65 -17.43 -17.79
N VAL A 132 15.73 -17.49 -18.74
CA VAL A 132 16.04 -17.46 -20.17
C VAL A 132 15.31 -16.27 -20.78
N LYS A 133 16.06 -15.41 -21.49
CA LYS A 133 15.53 -14.29 -22.27
C LYS A 133 16.12 -14.34 -23.67
N ASP A 134 15.28 -14.30 -24.71
CA ASP A 134 15.68 -14.40 -26.12
C ASP A 134 16.58 -15.61 -26.42
N GLY A 135 16.29 -16.76 -25.82
CA GLY A 135 17.03 -18.01 -25.97
C GLY A 135 18.40 -18.01 -25.26
N LYS A 136 18.75 -16.99 -24.51
CA LYS A 136 20.03 -16.88 -23.77
C LYS A 136 19.78 -16.93 -22.27
N ARG A 137 20.75 -17.51 -21.58
CA ARG A 137 20.78 -17.49 -20.10
C ARG A 137 20.91 -16.04 -19.62
N TYR A 138 20.02 -15.65 -18.74
CA TYR A 138 19.99 -14.35 -18.11
C TYR A 138 19.92 -14.50 -16.58
N GLU A 139 20.62 -13.64 -15.86
CA GLU A 139 20.59 -13.56 -14.41
C GLU A 139 19.92 -12.24 -14.01
N GLY A 140 18.76 -12.34 -13.36
CA GLY A 140 17.95 -11.18 -12.97
C GLY A 140 17.33 -11.30 -11.59
N TRP A 141 16.68 -10.24 -11.17
CA TRP A 141 15.91 -10.21 -9.93
C TRP A 141 14.59 -10.96 -10.10
N PRO A 142 14.28 -11.96 -9.24
CA PRO A 142 12.96 -12.59 -9.26
C PRO A 142 11.88 -11.59 -8.91
N ALA A 143 10.75 -11.63 -9.61
CA ALA A 143 9.54 -10.90 -9.28
C ALA A 143 8.53 -11.87 -8.63
N ILE A 144 8.19 -11.64 -7.37
CA ILE A 144 7.21 -12.43 -6.62
C ILE A 144 5.88 -11.70 -6.65
N ILE A 145 4.88 -12.26 -7.34
CA ILE A 145 3.52 -11.75 -7.34
C ILE A 145 2.81 -12.19 -6.07
N ARG A 146 2.24 -11.25 -5.35
CA ARG A 146 1.30 -11.52 -4.27
C ARG A 146 -0.06 -10.94 -4.65
N ALA A 147 -1.09 -11.77 -4.62
CA ALA A 147 -2.49 -11.39 -4.78
C ALA A 147 -3.32 -12.12 -3.72
N VAL A 148 -3.98 -11.37 -2.84
CA VAL A 148 -4.69 -11.92 -1.69
C VAL A 148 -6.01 -11.20 -1.45
N ASN A 149 -6.95 -11.94 -0.87
CA ASN A 149 -8.20 -11.42 -0.34
C ASN A 149 -8.28 -11.64 1.17
N THR A 150 -8.98 -10.75 1.85
CA THR A 150 -9.26 -10.82 3.27
C THR A 150 -10.55 -10.08 3.58
N THR A 151 -11.23 -10.50 4.63
CA THR A 151 -12.41 -9.81 5.18
C THR A 151 -12.08 -9.02 6.43
N ASP A 152 -11.09 -9.44 7.20
CA ASP A 152 -10.75 -8.91 8.52
C ASP A 152 -9.32 -8.32 8.61
N ALA A 153 -8.57 -8.35 7.52
CA ALA A 153 -7.14 -7.98 7.43
C ALA A 153 -6.20 -8.84 8.33
N MET A 154 -6.73 -9.82 9.05
CA MET A 154 -5.97 -10.71 9.96
C MET A 154 -5.69 -12.06 9.30
N SER A 155 -6.67 -12.60 8.59
CA SER A 155 -6.56 -13.83 7.79
C SER A 155 -6.64 -13.48 6.31
N ALA A 156 -5.81 -14.11 5.49
CA ALA A 156 -5.81 -13.87 4.06
C ALA A 156 -5.84 -15.17 3.26
N THR A 157 -6.61 -15.18 2.17
CA THR A 157 -6.62 -16.24 1.18
C THR A 157 -5.90 -15.79 -0.09
N ILE A 158 -5.30 -16.73 -0.82
CA ILE A 158 -4.71 -16.44 -2.13
C ILE A 158 -5.84 -16.19 -3.13
N GLU A 159 -5.70 -15.14 -3.93
CA GLU A 159 -6.59 -14.91 -5.07
C GLU A 159 -6.26 -15.87 -6.22
N GLU A 160 -7.28 -16.45 -6.83
CA GLU A 160 -7.15 -17.25 -8.04
C GLU A 160 -6.95 -16.35 -9.27
N VAL A 161 -5.70 -15.96 -9.51
CA VAL A 161 -5.35 -15.18 -10.69
C VAL A 161 -5.36 -16.08 -11.94
N PRO A 162 -6.10 -15.74 -13.01
CA PRO A 162 -6.13 -16.54 -14.22
C PRO A 162 -4.73 -16.79 -14.80
N TYR A 163 -4.43 -18.03 -15.17
CA TYR A 163 -3.11 -18.40 -15.67
C TYR A 163 -2.71 -17.64 -16.94
N SER A 164 -3.68 -17.34 -17.80
CA SER A 164 -3.48 -16.48 -18.98
C SER A 164 -3.01 -15.07 -18.61
N LEU A 165 -3.52 -14.49 -17.52
CA LEU A 165 -3.10 -13.20 -17.02
C LEU A 165 -1.69 -13.28 -16.44
N LEU A 166 -1.37 -14.33 -15.68
CA LEU A 166 -0.01 -14.55 -15.16
C LEU A 166 1.02 -14.66 -16.30
N HIS A 167 0.68 -15.38 -17.39
CA HIS A 167 1.51 -15.46 -18.59
C HIS A 167 1.77 -14.08 -19.21
N LYS A 168 0.71 -13.28 -19.34
CA LYS A 168 0.81 -11.93 -19.93
C LYS A 168 1.72 -11.04 -19.07
N ILE A 169 1.52 -11.04 -17.76
CA ILE A 169 2.34 -10.28 -16.80
C ILE A 169 3.80 -10.73 -16.90
N THR A 170 4.04 -12.05 -16.85
CA THR A 170 5.40 -12.61 -16.96
C THR A 170 6.08 -12.16 -18.24
N GLY A 171 5.42 -12.28 -19.38
CA GLY A 171 6.00 -11.87 -20.68
C GLY A 171 6.33 -10.39 -20.78
N ARG A 172 5.68 -9.53 -19.98
CA ARG A 172 5.97 -8.09 -19.93
C ARG A 172 7.10 -7.74 -18.94
N ILE A 173 7.25 -8.53 -17.87
CA ILE A 173 8.29 -8.29 -16.85
C ILE A 173 9.64 -8.83 -17.28
N THR A 174 9.67 -9.94 -17.99
CA THR A 174 10.91 -10.60 -18.46
C THR A 174 11.31 -10.14 -19.85
#